data_f071611072fefde9e96c1de4da258895
#
_entry.id   f071611072fefde9e96c1de4da258895
#
_cell.length_a   1.000
_cell.length_b   1.000
_cell.length_c   1.000
_cell.angle_alpha   90.00
_cell.angle_beta   90.00
_cell.angle_gamma   90.00
#
_symmetry.space_group_name_H-M   'P 1'
#
loop_
_entity.id
_entity.type
_entity.pdbx_description
1 polymer ?
#
loop_
_entity_poly.entity_id
_entity_poly.type
_entity_poly.pdbx_seq_one_letter_code
_entity_poly.pdbx_strand_id
1 'polypeptide(L)'
;GLGDVYKRQVYVDGKEIGAKEHLSVPNRFLLSKQMTPGMHILTICVDNRLKYPMDQWNHGTTEYTQTNWNGIVGKIELTAYEKTNIHALKAYPDIETRTVTLDITVNNTTGQPTNGLLQLVINEKGGKTVSEQSFPITLKEGSNQLIKEISMGKNIKLWNEFTPYLYEVKAMLTADNKQDSKNITFGMREVTQGKHHIQINGRNVHLRGALDCCVFP
;
A
#
# COMPACT_ATOMS: atom_id res chain seq x y z
N GLY A 1 -6.10 -10.62 2.99
CA GLY A 1 -6.23 -12.07 2.94
C GLY A 1 -7.14 -12.50 1.82
N LEU A 2 -6.65 -13.35 0.96
CA LEU A 2 -7.44 -14.09 -0.02
C LEU A 2 -8.11 -15.25 0.73
N GLY A 3 -9.39 -15.30 0.78
CA GLY A 3 -10.15 -16.40 1.36
C GLY A 3 -11.62 -16.14 1.12
N ASP A 4 -12.39 -17.17 0.95
CA ASP A 4 -13.81 -17.15 0.57
C ASP A 4 -14.74 -16.57 1.64
N VAL A 5 -14.29 -15.51 2.29
CA VAL A 5 -15.04 -14.84 3.33
C VAL A 5 -15.74 -13.64 2.72
N TYR A 6 -17.03 -13.77 2.52
CA TYR A 6 -17.86 -12.72 1.97
C TYR A 6 -18.11 -11.58 2.96
N LYS A 7 -18.19 -11.89 4.28
CA LYS A 7 -18.47 -10.89 5.28
C LYS A 7 -17.58 -11.07 6.50
N ARG A 8 -16.97 -9.97 6.94
CA ARG A 8 -16.26 -9.87 8.22
C ARG A 8 -16.91 -8.79 9.06
N GLN A 9 -17.25 -9.13 10.31
CA GLN A 9 -17.76 -8.19 11.32
C GLN A 9 -16.75 -8.13 12.45
N VAL A 10 -16.48 -6.93 12.92
CA VAL A 10 -15.52 -6.68 14.00
C VAL A 10 -16.24 -6.06 15.17
N TYR A 11 -15.96 -6.58 16.36
CA TYR A 11 -16.49 -6.12 17.63
C TYR A 11 -15.35 -5.84 18.60
N VAL A 12 -15.48 -4.78 19.38
CA VAL A 12 -14.62 -4.49 20.54
C VAL A 12 -15.50 -4.47 21.78
N ASP A 13 -15.16 -5.28 22.77
CA ASP A 13 -15.92 -5.43 24.02
C ASP A 13 -17.42 -5.68 23.79
N GLY A 14 -17.73 -6.51 22.79
CA GLY A 14 -19.10 -6.87 22.41
C GLY A 14 -19.82 -5.80 21.56
N LYS A 15 -19.23 -4.62 21.35
CA LYS A 15 -19.83 -3.56 20.53
C LYS A 15 -19.35 -3.67 19.09
N GLU A 16 -20.29 -3.68 18.12
CA GLU A 16 -19.95 -3.72 16.70
C GLU A 16 -19.26 -2.44 16.27
N ILE A 17 -18.10 -2.61 15.63
CA ILE A 17 -17.31 -1.54 15.00
C ILE A 17 -17.72 -1.36 13.55
N GLY A 18 -18.02 -2.47 12.87
CA GLY A 18 -18.47 -2.45 11.50
C GLY A 18 -18.33 -3.79 10.80
N ALA A 19 -18.82 -3.81 9.56
CA ALA A 19 -18.76 -4.96 8.68
C ALA A 19 -18.17 -4.57 7.33
N LYS A 20 -17.48 -5.51 6.69
CA LYS A 20 -16.98 -5.37 5.32
C LYS A 20 -17.13 -6.66 4.54
N GLU A 21 -17.43 -6.52 3.25
CA GLU A 21 -17.64 -7.63 2.33
C GLU A 21 -16.67 -7.49 1.17
N HIS A 22 -15.48 -8.08 1.34
CA HIS A 22 -14.43 -8.10 0.31
C HIS A 22 -13.71 -9.43 0.32
N LEU A 23 -13.47 -10.01 -0.84
CA LEU A 23 -12.76 -11.28 -0.98
C LEU A 23 -11.24 -11.11 -0.94
N SER A 24 -10.70 -10.21 -1.73
CA SER A 24 -9.27 -10.19 -2.08
C SER A 24 -8.49 -9.00 -1.56
N VAL A 25 -9.09 -8.16 -0.71
CA VAL A 25 -8.44 -6.95 -0.20
C VAL A 25 -8.42 -6.90 1.31
N PRO A 26 -7.43 -6.23 1.93
CA PRO A 26 -7.39 -6.05 3.37
C PRO A 26 -8.61 -5.29 3.89
N ASN A 27 -9.23 -5.81 4.93
CA ASN A 27 -10.31 -5.13 5.64
C ASN A 27 -9.72 -4.30 6.77
N ARG A 28 -9.95 -2.98 6.76
CA ARG A 28 -9.43 -2.04 7.76
C ARG A 28 -10.59 -1.43 8.53
N PHE A 29 -10.48 -1.41 9.85
CA PHE A 29 -11.46 -0.86 10.78
C PHE A 29 -10.79 0.16 11.69
N LEU A 30 -11.41 1.31 11.89
CA LEU A 30 -10.93 2.35 12.79
C LEU A 30 -11.50 2.08 14.20
N LEU A 31 -10.61 1.85 15.15
CA LEU A 31 -10.98 1.48 16.54
C LEU A 31 -10.84 2.63 17.53
N SER A 32 -10.31 3.79 17.14
CA SER A 32 -9.91 4.87 18.04
C SER A 32 -11.02 5.40 18.97
N LYS A 33 -12.28 5.28 18.56
CA LYS A 33 -13.42 5.70 19.39
C LYS A 33 -13.80 4.70 20.48
N GLN A 34 -13.36 3.45 20.36
CA GLN A 34 -13.71 2.33 21.23
C GLN A 34 -12.55 1.89 22.13
N MET A 35 -11.32 2.22 21.72
CA MET A 35 -10.12 1.84 22.45
C MET A 35 -9.77 2.89 23.51
N THR A 36 -9.84 2.49 24.77
CA THR A 36 -9.31 3.23 25.92
C THR A 36 -8.04 2.54 26.41
N PRO A 37 -7.21 3.17 27.25
CA PRO A 37 -6.11 2.44 27.87
C PRO A 37 -6.60 1.26 28.70
N GLY A 38 -6.10 0.06 28.45
CA GLY A 38 -6.49 -1.14 29.18
C GLY A 38 -6.57 -2.39 28.29
N MET A 39 -7.17 -3.43 28.85
CA MET A 39 -7.40 -4.69 28.15
C MET A 39 -8.76 -4.66 27.45
N HIS A 40 -8.80 -5.09 26.21
CA HIS A 40 -10.00 -5.14 25.37
C HIS A 40 -10.16 -6.51 24.74
N ILE A 41 -11.39 -6.91 24.49
CA ILE A 41 -11.73 -8.14 23.77
C ILE A 41 -12.07 -7.79 22.33
N LEU A 42 -11.25 -8.23 21.39
CA LEU A 42 -11.51 -8.16 19.95
C LEU A 42 -12.19 -9.44 19.48
N THR A 43 -13.40 -9.32 18.97
CA THR A 43 -14.14 -10.44 18.36
C THR A 43 -14.29 -10.19 16.86
N ILE A 44 -13.91 -11.18 16.05
CA ILE A 44 -14.06 -11.13 14.59
C ILE A 44 -14.97 -12.26 14.16
N CYS A 45 -16.14 -11.91 13.61
CA CYS A 45 -17.04 -12.85 12.99
C CYS A 45 -16.73 -12.95 11.50
N VAL A 46 -16.57 -14.17 11.03
CA VAL A 46 -16.22 -14.49 9.64
C VAL A 46 -17.36 -15.32 9.05
N ASP A 47 -18.04 -14.80 8.04
CA ASP A 47 -19.12 -15.48 7.34
C ASP A 47 -18.66 -15.82 5.92
N ASN A 48 -18.54 -17.10 5.65
CA ASN A 48 -18.08 -17.65 4.36
C ASN A 48 -19.21 -18.29 3.53
N ARG A 49 -20.47 -18.07 3.92
CA ARG A 49 -21.59 -18.56 3.12
C ARG A 49 -21.57 -17.89 1.74
N LEU A 50 -21.78 -18.69 0.72
CA LEU A 50 -21.85 -18.19 -0.66
C LEU A 50 -23.05 -17.22 -0.79
N LYS A 51 -22.77 -15.95 -0.91
CA LYS A 51 -23.78 -14.88 -0.99
C LYS A 51 -24.19 -14.59 -2.43
N TYR A 52 -23.26 -14.70 -3.33
CA TYR A 52 -23.49 -14.44 -4.75
C TYR A 52 -23.37 -15.74 -5.53
N PRO A 53 -24.36 -16.09 -6.35
CA PRO A 53 -24.26 -17.25 -7.23
C PRO A 53 -23.16 -16.97 -8.25
N MET A 54 -22.07 -17.72 -8.14
CA MET A 54 -20.95 -17.69 -9.09
C MET A 54 -20.95 -18.98 -9.90
N ASP A 55 -20.39 -18.91 -11.09
CA ASP A 55 -20.24 -20.09 -11.93
C ASP A 55 -19.38 -21.15 -11.22
N GLN A 56 -19.70 -22.42 -11.47
CA GLN A 56 -18.98 -23.58 -10.93
C GLN A 56 -17.48 -23.58 -11.25
N TRP A 57 -17.05 -22.85 -12.26
CA TRP A 57 -15.64 -22.73 -12.68
C TRP A 57 -14.88 -21.60 -11.98
N ASN A 58 -15.50 -20.92 -11.04
CA ASN A 58 -14.86 -19.81 -10.33
C ASN A 58 -13.92 -20.34 -9.25
N HIS A 59 -12.63 -20.36 -9.56
CA HIS A 59 -11.58 -20.79 -8.63
C HIS A 59 -11.55 -19.94 -7.36
N GLY A 60 -11.34 -20.56 -6.21
CA GLY A 60 -11.23 -19.92 -4.91
C GLY A 60 -12.57 -19.56 -4.25
N THR A 61 -13.72 -19.73 -4.95
CA THR A 61 -15.05 -19.42 -4.40
C THR A 61 -16.03 -20.60 -4.45
N THR A 62 -15.70 -21.65 -5.22
CA THR A 62 -16.51 -22.85 -5.32
C THR A 62 -15.69 -24.09 -5.02
N GLU A 63 -16.32 -25.14 -4.50
CA GLU A 63 -15.69 -26.43 -4.22
C GLU A 63 -15.50 -27.33 -5.45
N TYR A 64 -15.97 -26.89 -6.62
CA TYR A 64 -15.93 -27.70 -7.85
C TYR A 64 -14.55 -27.74 -8.51
N THR A 65 -13.72 -26.74 -8.28
CA THR A 65 -12.43 -26.62 -8.95
C THR A 65 -11.24 -26.96 -8.05
N GLN A 66 -11.32 -26.65 -6.79
CA GLN A 66 -10.29 -26.92 -5.76
C GLN A 66 -10.86 -26.69 -4.35
N THR A 67 -10.06 -27.00 -3.33
CA THR A 67 -10.47 -26.83 -1.93
C THR A 67 -10.71 -25.35 -1.61
N ASN A 68 -11.84 -25.06 -0.96
CA ASN A 68 -12.15 -23.72 -0.48
C ASN A 68 -11.43 -23.42 0.83
N TRP A 69 -11.03 -22.18 0.99
CA TRP A 69 -10.40 -21.71 2.19
C TRP A 69 -11.42 -21.01 3.09
N ASN A 70 -11.37 -21.38 4.35
CA ASN A 70 -12.24 -20.82 5.36
C ASN A 70 -11.42 -20.04 6.38
N GLY A 71 -11.96 -18.91 6.83
CA GLY A 71 -11.34 -18.12 7.87
C GLY A 71 -10.57 -16.90 7.37
N ILE A 72 -9.64 -16.41 8.19
CA ILE A 72 -8.85 -15.22 7.88
C ILE A 72 -7.49 -15.67 7.35
N VAL A 73 -7.23 -15.38 6.09
CA VAL A 73 -5.95 -15.63 5.45
C VAL A 73 -5.12 -14.35 5.47
N GLY A 74 -3.87 -14.45 5.89
CA GLY A 74 -2.96 -13.32 6.00
C GLY A 74 -2.87 -12.75 7.42
N LYS A 75 -2.50 -11.49 7.53
CA LYS A 75 -2.19 -10.87 8.81
C LYS A 75 -3.41 -10.28 9.51
N ILE A 76 -3.44 -10.40 10.83
CA ILE A 76 -4.29 -9.61 11.71
C ILE A 76 -3.34 -8.66 12.44
N GLU A 77 -3.47 -7.37 12.18
CA GLU A 77 -2.58 -6.34 12.72
C GLU A 77 -3.39 -5.24 13.39
N LEU A 78 -2.94 -4.81 14.56
CA LEU A 78 -3.38 -3.57 15.20
C LEU A 78 -2.27 -2.53 15.03
N THR A 79 -2.58 -1.43 14.36
CA THR A 79 -1.61 -0.37 14.09
C THR A 79 -2.07 0.93 14.71
N ALA A 80 -1.22 1.58 15.49
CA ALA A 80 -1.45 2.92 16.00
C ALA A 80 -0.78 3.95 15.06
N TYR A 81 -1.49 5.03 14.80
CA TYR A 81 -1.00 6.16 14.01
C TYR A 81 -1.08 7.44 14.83
N GLU A 82 -0.14 8.36 14.59
CA GLU A 82 -0.26 9.72 15.08
C GLU A 82 -1.45 10.41 14.40
N LYS A 83 -2.01 11.46 15.04
CA LYS A 83 -3.13 12.23 14.46
C LYS A 83 -2.78 12.84 13.11
N THR A 84 -1.52 13.18 12.91
CA THR A 84 -0.98 13.60 11.62
C THR A 84 -0.01 12.54 11.14
N ASN A 85 -0.35 11.83 10.05
CA ASN A 85 0.42 10.68 9.59
C ASN A 85 0.44 10.55 8.06
N ILE A 86 1.47 9.87 7.55
CA ILE A 86 1.59 9.52 6.13
C ILE A 86 0.75 8.28 5.84
N HIS A 87 -0.43 8.48 5.28
CA HIS A 87 -1.33 7.38 4.93
C HIS A 87 -0.82 6.55 3.76
N ALA A 88 -0.38 7.20 2.69
CA ALA A 88 0.15 6.53 1.50
C ALA A 88 1.36 7.28 0.94
N LEU A 89 2.26 6.52 0.33
CA LEU A 89 3.41 7.00 -0.44
C LEU A 89 3.52 6.15 -1.69
N LYS A 90 3.54 6.80 -2.86
CA LYS A 90 3.68 6.14 -4.17
C LYS A 90 4.78 6.84 -4.96
N ALA A 91 5.50 6.09 -5.78
CA ALA A 91 6.55 6.62 -6.64
C ALA A 91 6.23 6.29 -8.10
N TYR A 92 6.30 7.30 -8.94
CA TYR A 92 6.12 7.21 -10.38
C TYR A 92 7.40 7.69 -11.06
N PRO A 93 8.30 6.79 -11.44
CA PRO A 93 9.55 7.13 -12.11
C PRO A 93 9.32 7.53 -13.55
N ASP A 94 10.09 8.51 -14.01
CA ASP A 94 10.24 8.89 -15.40
C ASP A 94 11.73 8.73 -15.79
N ILE A 95 12.02 7.85 -16.74
CA ILE A 95 13.38 7.54 -17.15
C ILE A 95 13.93 8.56 -18.15
N GLU A 96 13.07 9.25 -18.90
CA GLU A 96 13.47 10.24 -19.88
C GLU A 96 13.91 11.53 -19.18
N THR A 97 13.07 12.05 -18.30
CA THR A 97 13.38 13.25 -17.50
C THR A 97 14.31 12.96 -16.33
N ARG A 98 14.50 11.70 -15.99
CA ARG A 98 15.27 11.24 -14.82
C ARG A 98 14.76 11.81 -13.51
N THR A 99 13.45 11.81 -13.37
CA THR A 99 12.75 12.26 -12.18
C THR A 99 11.92 11.13 -11.57
N VAL A 100 11.48 11.31 -10.35
CA VAL A 100 10.44 10.50 -9.74
C VAL A 100 9.39 11.44 -9.15
N THR A 101 8.15 11.24 -9.54
CA THR A 101 7.01 11.92 -8.93
C THR A 101 6.55 11.09 -7.73
N LEU A 102 6.59 11.71 -6.55
CA LEU A 102 6.11 11.13 -5.30
C LEU A 102 4.71 11.67 -5.01
N ASP A 103 3.73 10.76 -4.92
CA ASP A 103 2.36 11.03 -4.50
C ASP A 103 2.21 10.59 -3.04
N ILE A 104 2.03 11.57 -2.16
CA ILE A 104 2.04 11.39 -0.72
C ILE A 104 0.68 11.80 -0.17
N THR A 105 -0.04 10.85 0.40
CA THR A 105 -1.30 11.14 1.11
C THR A 105 -1.01 11.27 2.60
N VAL A 106 -1.34 12.42 3.16
CA VAL A 106 -1.20 12.71 4.60
C VAL A 106 -2.57 12.92 5.20
N ASN A 107 -2.87 12.20 6.28
CA ASN A 107 -4.06 12.44 7.08
C ASN A 107 -3.71 13.37 8.24
N ASN A 108 -4.58 14.36 8.45
CA ASN A 108 -4.58 15.22 9.62
C ASN A 108 -5.93 15.07 10.33
N THR A 109 -5.92 14.51 11.53
CA THR A 109 -7.10 14.29 12.37
C THR A 109 -7.03 15.06 13.69
N THR A 110 -6.33 16.21 13.68
CA THR A 110 -6.16 17.06 14.87
C THR A 110 -7.39 17.92 15.18
N GLY A 111 -8.30 18.08 14.22
CA GLY A 111 -9.46 18.95 14.30
C GLY A 111 -9.20 20.37 13.81
N GLN A 112 -7.99 20.68 13.32
CA GLN A 112 -7.59 22.00 12.83
C GLN A 112 -6.47 21.88 11.78
N PRO A 113 -6.25 22.94 10.99
CA PRO A 113 -5.08 22.99 10.10
C PRO A 113 -3.78 22.92 10.90
N THR A 114 -2.80 22.19 10.38
CA THR A 114 -1.52 21.94 11.06
C THR A 114 -0.36 22.22 10.12
N ASN A 115 0.65 22.94 10.61
CA ASN A 115 1.89 23.13 9.87
C ASN A 115 2.87 22.00 10.19
N GLY A 116 3.68 21.64 9.19
CA GLY A 116 4.67 20.58 9.34
C GLY A 116 5.84 20.73 8.38
N LEU A 117 6.78 19.81 8.52
CA LEU A 117 7.91 19.63 7.63
C LEU A 117 7.88 18.23 7.04
N LEU A 118 7.84 18.14 5.71
CA LEU A 118 7.99 16.91 4.98
C LEU A 118 9.43 16.79 4.47
N GLN A 119 10.16 15.78 4.92
CA GLN A 119 11.49 15.43 4.42
C GLN A 119 11.41 14.19 3.54
N LEU A 120 12.05 14.23 2.38
CA LEU A 120 12.10 13.16 1.40
C LEU A 120 13.57 12.82 1.15
N VAL A 121 13.95 11.59 1.48
CA VAL A 121 15.30 11.07 1.26
C VAL A 121 15.21 9.90 0.29
N ILE A 122 15.94 9.95 -0.79
CA ILE A 122 16.05 8.89 -1.79
C ILE A 122 17.46 8.33 -1.77
N ASN A 123 17.57 7.03 -1.55
CA ASN A 123 18.84 6.30 -1.55
C ASN A 123 18.86 5.24 -2.65
N GLU A 124 20.03 4.90 -3.17
CA GLU A 124 20.24 3.59 -3.79
C GLU A 124 19.97 2.52 -2.72
N LYS A 125 19.26 1.45 -3.04
CA LYS A 125 18.95 0.40 -2.05
C LYS A 125 20.23 -0.22 -1.50
N GLY A 126 20.45 -0.03 -0.18
CA GLY A 126 21.69 -0.44 0.48
C GLY A 126 22.91 0.39 0.11
N GLY A 127 22.74 1.58 -0.49
CA GLY A 127 23.82 2.43 -0.99
C GLY A 127 23.71 3.90 -0.55
N LYS A 128 24.25 4.77 -1.40
CA LYS A 128 24.38 6.21 -1.13
C LYS A 128 23.07 6.96 -1.33
N THR A 129 23.00 8.14 -0.70
CA THR A 129 21.93 9.11 -0.91
C THR A 129 22.02 9.72 -2.32
N VAL A 130 20.90 9.70 -3.01
CA VAL A 130 20.70 10.28 -4.36
C VAL A 130 20.12 11.68 -4.25
N SER A 131 19.14 11.86 -3.37
CA SER A 131 18.47 13.15 -3.15
C SER A 131 17.95 13.24 -1.72
N GLU A 132 18.07 14.46 -1.15
CA GLU A 132 17.46 14.81 0.13
C GLU A 132 16.84 16.20 0.00
N GLN A 133 15.55 16.31 0.29
CA GLN A 133 14.81 17.56 0.20
C GLN A 133 13.82 17.70 1.35
N SER A 134 13.59 18.95 1.75
CA SER A 134 12.66 19.29 2.82
C SER A 134 11.68 20.35 2.36
N PHE A 135 10.40 20.15 2.70
CA PHE A 135 9.30 21.00 2.26
C PHE A 135 8.47 21.43 3.47
N PRO A 136 8.43 22.73 3.81
CA PRO A 136 7.39 23.25 4.70
C PRO A 136 6.03 22.98 4.07
N ILE A 137 5.09 22.49 4.85
CA ILE A 137 3.73 22.15 4.40
C ILE A 137 2.70 22.66 5.38
N THR A 138 1.52 22.96 4.86
CA THR A 138 0.33 23.24 5.68
C THR A 138 -0.74 22.20 5.31
N LEU A 139 -1.18 21.46 6.30
CA LEU A 139 -2.15 20.37 6.17
C LEU A 139 -3.52 20.86 6.62
N LYS A 140 -4.53 20.76 5.77
CA LYS A 140 -5.93 20.97 6.16
C LYS A 140 -6.40 19.80 7.00
N GLU A 141 -7.47 19.96 7.76
CA GLU A 141 -8.16 18.85 8.41
C GLU A 141 -8.60 17.81 7.36
N GLY A 142 -8.42 16.53 7.69
CA GLY A 142 -8.76 15.40 6.82
C GLY A 142 -7.57 14.94 5.95
N SER A 143 -7.86 14.49 4.75
CA SER A 143 -6.89 13.92 3.83
C SER A 143 -6.28 15.01 2.93
N ASN A 144 -4.95 15.02 2.86
CA ASN A 144 -4.16 15.94 2.04
C ASN A 144 -3.33 15.15 1.03
N GLN A 145 -3.33 15.58 -0.22
CA GLN A 145 -2.46 15.01 -1.26
C GLN A 145 -1.33 15.99 -1.59
N LEU A 146 -0.11 15.50 -1.49
CA LEU A 146 1.10 16.26 -1.78
C LEU A 146 1.83 15.58 -2.93
N ILE A 147 2.05 16.32 -4.02
CA ILE A 147 2.80 15.83 -5.19
C ILE A 147 4.16 16.53 -5.18
N LYS A 148 5.24 15.73 -5.26
CA LYS A 148 6.62 16.21 -5.32
C LYS A 148 7.37 15.52 -6.43
N GLU A 149 7.90 16.28 -7.36
CA GLU A 149 8.81 15.79 -8.39
C GLU A 149 10.25 15.97 -7.91
N ILE A 150 11.01 14.89 -7.94
CA ILE A 150 12.39 14.84 -7.43
C ILE A 150 13.33 14.41 -8.54
N SER A 151 14.35 15.22 -8.80
CA SER A 151 15.41 14.84 -9.74
C SER A 151 16.27 13.72 -9.16
N MET A 152 16.50 12.69 -9.97
CA MET A 152 17.35 11.55 -9.64
C MET A 152 18.80 11.75 -10.11
N GLY A 153 19.08 12.86 -10.80
CA GLY A 153 20.42 13.19 -11.31
C GLY A 153 20.77 12.44 -12.59
N LYS A 154 22.01 12.70 -13.09
CA LYS A 154 22.43 12.19 -14.39
C LYS A 154 22.84 10.72 -14.40
N ASN A 155 23.23 10.18 -13.25
CA ASN A 155 23.81 8.82 -13.13
C ASN A 155 22.80 7.81 -12.58
N ILE A 156 21.54 7.89 -13.00
CA ILE A 156 20.53 6.91 -12.62
C ILE A 156 20.86 5.53 -13.19
N LYS A 157 20.59 4.50 -12.40
CA LYS A 157 20.67 3.11 -12.83
C LYS A 157 19.26 2.61 -13.09
N LEU A 158 19.02 2.13 -14.31
CA LEU A 158 17.69 1.63 -14.68
C LEU A 158 17.49 0.22 -14.13
N TRP A 159 16.25 -0.04 -13.77
CA TRP A 159 15.83 -1.38 -13.42
C TRP A 159 15.50 -2.17 -14.70
N ASN A 160 15.97 -3.38 -14.80
CA ASN A 160 15.48 -4.39 -15.72
C ASN A 160 15.58 -5.78 -15.06
N GLU A 161 15.05 -6.81 -15.72
CA GLU A 161 14.97 -8.17 -15.16
C GLU A 161 16.34 -8.83 -14.94
N PHE A 162 17.39 -8.36 -15.62
CA PHE A 162 18.75 -8.88 -15.46
C PHE A 162 19.57 -8.09 -14.43
N THR A 163 19.25 -6.80 -14.29
CA THR A 163 19.87 -5.87 -13.35
C THR A 163 18.77 -5.13 -12.58
N PRO A 164 18.12 -5.76 -11.59
CA PRO A 164 16.98 -5.20 -10.89
C PRO A 164 17.43 -4.13 -9.87
N TYR A 165 17.91 -3.01 -10.38
CA TYR A 165 18.40 -1.91 -9.56
C TYR A 165 17.24 -1.19 -8.87
N LEU A 166 17.35 -0.99 -7.58
CA LEU A 166 16.28 -0.42 -6.77
C LEU A 166 16.75 0.80 -6.00
N TYR A 167 15.81 1.70 -5.78
CA TYR A 167 15.92 2.86 -4.92
C TYR A 167 14.92 2.77 -3.77
N GLU A 168 15.24 3.40 -2.65
CA GLU A 168 14.37 3.51 -1.50
C GLU A 168 14.05 4.98 -1.24
N VAL A 169 12.76 5.27 -1.09
CA VAL A 169 12.30 6.57 -0.62
C VAL A 169 11.89 6.45 0.84
N LYS A 170 12.45 7.31 1.67
CA LYS A 170 11.98 7.56 3.03
C LYS A 170 11.31 8.93 3.07
N ALA A 171 10.00 8.94 3.32
CA ALA A 171 9.27 10.16 3.66
C ALA A 171 9.16 10.26 5.18
N MET A 172 9.55 11.40 5.72
CA MET A 172 9.44 11.72 7.15
C MET A 172 8.59 12.97 7.30
N LEU A 173 7.58 12.91 8.13
CA LEU A 173 6.68 14.00 8.43
C LEU A 173 6.88 14.41 9.89
N THR A 174 7.19 15.67 10.13
CA THR A 174 7.20 16.26 11.46
C THR A 174 6.08 17.29 11.56
N ALA A 175 5.13 17.10 12.47
CA ALA A 175 4.03 18.03 12.74
C ALA A 175 3.66 17.95 14.23
N ASP A 176 3.33 19.08 14.86
CA ASP A 176 2.95 19.15 16.28
C ASP A 176 3.93 18.42 17.23
N ASN A 177 5.25 18.56 16.99
CA ASN A 177 6.32 17.87 17.72
C ASN A 177 6.23 16.33 17.68
N LYS A 178 5.50 15.79 16.73
CA LYS A 178 5.39 14.35 16.46
C LYS A 178 6.00 14.02 15.11
N GLN A 179 6.48 12.81 14.98
CA GLN A 179 7.06 12.31 13.74
C GLN A 179 6.33 11.07 13.28
N ASP A 180 6.12 10.99 11.96
CA ASP A 180 5.73 9.78 11.27
C ASP A 180 6.62 9.55 10.06
N SER A 181 6.77 8.30 9.64
CA SER A 181 7.59 7.98 8.47
C SER A 181 7.03 6.81 7.68
N LYS A 182 7.28 6.85 6.37
CA LYS A 182 6.94 5.77 5.46
C LYS A 182 8.05 5.54 4.44
N ASN A 183 8.35 4.26 4.20
CA ASN A 183 9.35 3.86 3.23
C ASN A 183 8.70 3.06 2.10
N ILE A 184 9.18 3.27 0.89
CA ILE A 184 8.86 2.45 -0.27
C ILE A 184 10.11 2.18 -1.08
N THR A 185 10.08 1.10 -1.85
CA THR A 185 11.13 0.75 -2.81
C THR A 185 10.57 0.85 -4.22
N PHE A 186 11.35 1.39 -5.15
CA PHE A 186 10.98 1.49 -6.57
C PHE A 186 12.18 1.25 -7.48
N GLY A 187 11.92 0.93 -8.75
CA GLY A 187 12.94 0.86 -9.80
C GLY A 187 12.72 1.97 -10.81
N MET A 188 13.80 2.59 -11.29
CA MET A 188 13.74 3.52 -12.41
C MET A 188 13.51 2.70 -13.68
N ARG A 189 12.24 2.56 -14.07
CA ARG A 189 11.82 1.80 -15.25
C ARG A 189 10.57 2.41 -15.85
N GLU A 190 10.45 2.19 -17.14
CA GLU A 190 9.25 2.44 -17.92
C GLU A 190 8.73 1.11 -18.48
N VAL A 191 7.42 0.91 -18.42
CA VAL A 191 6.74 -0.24 -19.04
C VAL A 191 5.76 0.31 -20.06
N THR A 192 5.98 -0.01 -21.33
CA THR A 192 5.16 0.48 -22.43
C THR A 192 4.61 -0.68 -23.27
N GLN A 193 3.54 -0.39 -24.00
CA GLN A 193 2.98 -1.29 -24.99
C GLN A 193 3.54 -0.94 -26.36
N GLY A 194 4.39 -1.81 -26.91
CA GLY A 194 4.78 -1.75 -28.30
C GLY A 194 3.71 -2.35 -29.21
N LYS A 195 3.97 -2.37 -30.52
CA LYS A 195 3.00 -2.86 -31.50
C LYS A 195 2.57 -4.34 -31.28
N HIS A 196 3.48 -5.18 -30.84
CA HIS A 196 3.25 -6.62 -30.65
C HIS A 196 3.79 -7.17 -29.33
N HIS A 197 4.53 -6.36 -28.56
CA HIS A 197 5.22 -6.79 -27.36
C HIS A 197 5.10 -5.76 -26.25
N ILE A 198 5.16 -6.20 -25.01
CA ILE A 198 5.43 -5.33 -23.88
C ILE A 198 6.90 -4.93 -23.94
N GLN A 199 7.19 -3.68 -23.62
CA GLN A 199 8.55 -3.15 -23.59
C GLN A 199 8.90 -2.70 -22.18
N ILE A 200 10.13 -2.94 -21.78
CA ILE A 200 10.74 -2.37 -20.58
C ILE A 200 11.92 -1.51 -21.01
N ASN A 201 11.86 -0.22 -20.69
CA ASN A 201 12.85 0.79 -21.11
C ASN A 201 13.11 0.75 -22.63
N GLY A 202 12.03 0.67 -23.41
CA GLY A 202 12.07 0.60 -24.88
C GLY A 202 12.50 -0.75 -25.47
N ARG A 203 12.88 -1.75 -24.67
CA ARG A 203 13.30 -3.08 -25.12
C ARG A 203 12.11 -4.05 -25.08
N ASN A 204 11.90 -4.78 -26.18
CA ASN A 204 10.87 -5.84 -26.22
C ASN A 204 11.18 -6.94 -25.19
N VAL A 205 10.15 -7.37 -24.48
CA VAL A 205 10.25 -8.42 -23.45
C VAL A 205 9.41 -9.61 -23.86
N HIS A 206 9.97 -10.80 -23.72
CA HIS A 206 9.26 -12.07 -23.84
C HIS A 206 8.86 -12.53 -22.45
N LEU A 207 7.55 -12.50 -22.20
CA LEU A 207 7.00 -13.01 -20.96
C LEU A 207 6.90 -14.53 -21.01
N ARG A 208 7.45 -15.20 -20.00
CA ARG A 208 7.26 -16.62 -19.75
C ARG A 208 6.49 -16.73 -18.45
N GLY A 209 5.40 -17.47 -18.49
CA GLY A 209 4.52 -17.66 -17.34
C GLY A 209 4.08 -19.10 -17.19
N ALA A 210 3.63 -19.47 -16.02
CA ALA A 210 2.90 -20.67 -15.73
C ALA A 210 1.48 -20.31 -15.29
N LEU A 211 0.54 -21.18 -15.54
CA LEU A 211 -0.80 -21.06 -14.98
C LEU A 211 -0.74 -21.49 -13.52
N ASP A 212 -1.11 -20.58 -12.64
CA ASP A 212 -1.32 -20.86 -11.22
C ASP A 212 -2.81 -20.62 -10.90
N CYS A 213 -3.52 -21.73 -10.66
CA CYS A 213 -4.95 -21.69 -10.36
C CYS A 213 -5.20 -21.59 -8.87
N CYS A 214 -4.76 -20.50 -8.23
CA CYS A 214 -5.04 -20.23 -6.82
C CYS A 214 -4.63 -21.41 -5.91
N VAL A 215 -3.42 -21.92 -6.05
CA VAL A 215 -2.85 -22.90 -5.14
C VAL A 215 -2.43 -22.16 -3.88
N PHE A 216 -3.20 -22.35 -2.82
CA PHE A 216 -2.91 -21.74 -1.51
C PHE A 216 -2.47 -22.83 -0.54
N PRO A 217 -1.65 -22.52 0.48
CA PRO A 217 -1.21 -23.48 1.48
C PRO A 217 -2.32 -24.00 2.37
#